data_500c0ed8d0817a9948cfa3dbd0066f2d
#
_entry.id   500c0ed8d0817a9948cfa3dbd0066f2d
#
_cell.length_a   1.000
_cell.length_b   1.000
_cell.length_c   1.000
_cell.angle_alpha   90.00
_cell.angle_beta   90.00
_cell.angle_gamma   90.00
#
_symmetry.space_group_name_H-M   'P 1'
#
loop_
_entity.id
_entity.type
_entity.pdbx_description
1 polymer ?
#
loop_
_entity_poly.entity_id
_entity_poly.type
_entity_poly.pdbx_seq_one_letter_code
_entity_poly.pdbx_strand_id
1 'polypeptide(L)'
;MSADGEHPVPGENDRQIDLEHPARAPAPYTQRPYTQRTLFETIFFRPGFQTGFQTGFQPEPRHSANAAELRAGWRAGLYVAFFVLFFSIFNTLGVFLQRRFSVLGGGIAAGQFTAGSLFRQEVVMAASAVVSALLMSVLEQRPFGDYGMPPREAFGRRFWQGAVWGMAQITALVLAIAVLGGYSFGGLANHGSVLVRYGFLWGGFFVIVGITEEFLFRGYLQFTLASGMGFWPAATVLSLGFGAVHLSNLGEGPVGALSVFVIGMLFCLTLRRTGNLWFAIGMHAAFDFGESYIYAVPDSGLVVQGQLLKASLHGPRWLTGGSIGPEGSALAFVVLAVVFVVFDRAYPRRAYGPG
;
A
#
# COMPACT_ATOMS: atom_id res chain seq x y z
N MET A 1 24.82 -59.20 -58.91
CA MET A 1 26.12 -58.67 -58.61
C MET A 1 25.82 -57.25 -58.07
N SER A 2 25.55 -57.16 -56.85
CA SER A 2 26.26 -57.00 -55.60
C SER A 2 27.10 -55.74 -55.59
N ALA A 3 26.69 -54.82 -54.77
CA ALA A 3 27.56 -54.19 -53.80
C ALA A 3 26.71 -53.27 -52.87
N ASP A 4 26.60 -53.72 -51.71
CA ASP A 4 26.03 -53.01 -50.58
C ASP A 4 27.00 -51.88 -50.16
N GLY A 5 26.46 -50.67 -49.96
CA GLY A 5 27.16 -49.54 -49.39
C GLY A 5 26.50 -49.14 -48.06
N GLU A 6 27.02 -49.65 -46.97
CA GLU A 6 26.67 -49.22 -45.62
C GLU A 6 27.10 -47.76 -45.39
N HIS A 7 26.17 -46.95 -44.97
CA HIS A 7 26.44 -45.61 -44.38
C HIS A 7 26.67 -45.76 -42.87
N PRO A 8 27.75 -45.20 -42.31
CA PRO A 8 27.95 -45.21 -40.88
C PRO A 8 27.05 -44.20 -40.16
N VAL A 9 26.46 -44.65 -39.09
CA VAL A 9 25.71 -43.88 -38.11
C VAL A 9 26.69 -42.98 -37.35
N PRO A 10 26.39 -41.65 -37.17
CA PRO A 10 27.22 -40.76 -36.35
C PRO A 10 27.08 -41.11 -34.88
N GLY A 11 28.20 -41.26 -34.19
CA GLY A 11 28.32 -41.62 -32.81
C GLY A 11 27.69 -40.63 -31.86
N GLU A 12 27.13 -41.20 -30.85
CA GLU A 12 26.62 -40.63 -29.62
C GLU A 12 27.78 -39.90 -28.89
N ASN A 13 27.73 -38.58 -28.89
CA ASN A 13 28.69 -37.76 -28.12
C ASN A 13 28.24 -37.74 -26.67
N ASP A 14 28.92 -38.55 -25.85
CA ASP A 14 28.92 -38.50 -24.40
C ASP A 14 29.23 -37.07 -23.92
N ARG A 15 28.19 -36.32 -23.54
CA ARG A 15 28.40 -35.13 -22.71
C ARG A 15 28.50 -35.61 -21.26
N GLN A 16 29.72 -35.84 -20.82
CA GLN A 16 30.02 -35.87 -19.40
C GLN A 16 29.55 -34.56 -18.76
N ILE A 17 28.49 -34.66 -17.97
CA ILE A 17 28.07 -33.60 -17.07
C ILE A 17 29.06 -33.58 -15.91
N ASP A 18 29.89 -32.57 -15.88
CA ASP A 18 30.83 -32.30 -14.80
C ASP A 18 30.06 -31.95 -13.52
N LEU A 19 29.87 -32.95 -12.64
CA LEU A 19 29.14 -32.86 -11.38
C LEU A 19 30.02 -32.48 -10.18
N GLU A 20 31.18 -31.90 -10.40
CA GLU A 20 32.09 -31.56 -9.29
C GLU A 20 32.46 -30.09 -9.23
N HIS A 21 31.45 -29.25 -8.95
CA HIS A 21 31.71 -28.00 -8.21
C HIS A 21 30.65 -27.88 -7.10
N PRO A 22 30.98 -28.20 -5.84
CA PRO A 22 30.14 -27.87 -4.72
C PRO A 22 30.07 -26.34 -4.64
N ALA A 23 28.86 -25.78 -4.83
CA ALA A 23 28.59 -24.37 -4.61
C ALA A 23 29.15 -23.97 -3.23
N ARG A 24 30.15 -23.09 -3.20
CA ARG A 24 30.68 -22.51 -1.97
C ARG A 24 29.49 -21.90 -1.22
N ALA A 25 29.17 -22.43 -0.04
CA ALA A 25 28.25 -21.82 0.88
C ALA A 25 28.68 -20.36 1.11
N PRO A 26 27.72 -19.39 1.07
CA PRO A 26 28.04 -18.01 1.40
C PRO A 26 28.64 -17.97 2.81
N ALA A 27 29.74 -17.24 2.98
CA ALA A 27 30.41 -17.07 4.25
C ALA A 27 29.40 -16.59 5.32
N PRO A 28 29.47 -17.10 6.56
CA PRO A 28 28.55 -16.70 7.59
C PRO A 28 28.71 -15.20 7.87
N TYR A 29 27.60 -14.48 7.80
CA TYR A 29 27.52 -13.07 8.14
C TYR A 29 27.95 -12.90 9.60
N THR A 30 29.15 -12.37 9.83
CA THR A 30 29.57 -11.96 11.16
C THR A 30 28.75 -10.73 11.56
N GLN A 31 27.75 -10.96 12.39
CA GLN A 31 27.05 -9.89 13.12
C GLN A 31 28.09 -9.19 14.00
N ARG A 32 28.52 -7.98 13.62
CA ARG A 32 29.27 -7.12 14.53
C ARG A 32 28.32 -6.71 15.67
N PRO A 33 28.76 -6.73 16.94
CA PRO A 33 27.91 -6.39 18.06
C PRO A 33 27.37 -4.97 17.89
N TYR A 34 26.09 -4.82 18.10
CA TYR A 34 25.36 -3.54 18.14
C TYR A 34 25.91 -2.71 19.29
N THR A 35 26.89 -1.85 19.04
CA THR A 35 27.29 -0.82 20.02
C THR A 35 26.15 0.20 20.11
N GLN A 36 25.76 0.53 21.32
CA GLN A 36 24.65 1.43 21.74
C GLN A 36 24.72 2.84 21.10
N ARG A 37 24.55 2.94 19.81
CA ARG A 37 24.34 4.23 19.13
C ARG A 37 22.85 4.42 18.90
N THR A 38 22.38 5.65 19.06
CA THR A 38 20.97 5.98 18.91
C THR A 38 20.50 5.64 17.51
N LEU A 39 19.22 5.20 17.37
CA LEU A 39 18.56 4.94 16.10
C LEU A 39 18.69 6.15 15.15
N PHE A 40 18.62 7.35 15.71
CA PHE A 40 18.80 8.62 15.00
C PHE A 40 20.17 8.73 14.32
N GLU A 41 21.27 8.39 15.02
CA GLU A 41 22.62 8.40 14.42
C GLU A 41 22.77 7.40 13.27
N THR A 42 22.09 6.27 13.36
CA THR A 42 22.10 5.25 12.29
C THR A 42 21.40 5.73 11.04
N ILE A 43 20.27 6.41 11.18
CA ILE A 43 19.44 6.89 10.06
C ILE A 43 20.09 8.10 9.37
N PHE A 44 20.68 9.03 10.15
CA PHE A 44 21.15 10.30 9.62
C PHE A 44 22.67 10.40 9.47
N PHE A 45 23.47 9.59 10.19
CA PHE A 45 24.93 9.80 10.30
C PHE A 45 25.84 8.60 9.97
N ARG A 46 25.34 7.45 9.50
CA ARG A 46 26.15 6.32 8.99
C ARG A 46 25.89 6.03 7.51
N PRO A 47 26.93 5.53 6.76
CA PRO A 47 26.71 4.98 5.42
C PRO A 47 25.66 3.86 5.51
N GLY A 48 24.66 3.90 4.65
CA GLY A 48 23.55 2.95 4.64
C GLY A 48 24.07 1.52 4.46
N PHE A 49 23.51 0.59 5.23
CA PHE A 49 23.64 -0.83 5.00
C PHE A 49 22.92 -1.14 3.68
N GLN A 50 23.64 -1.60 2.66
CA GLN A 50 23.03 -2.05 1.42
C GLN A 50 22.20 -3.30 1.73
N THR A 51 20.93 -3.16 1.96
CA THR A 51 20.00 -4.27 1.88
C THR A 51 19.81 -4.60 0.41
N GLY A 52 20.51 -5.62 -0.07
CA GLY A 52 20.32 -6.13 -1.40
C GLY A 52 18.87 -6.51 -1.63
N PHE A 53 18.18 -5.71 -2.40
CA PHE A 53 16.84 -6.00 -2.89
C PHE A 53 16.99 -7.06 -3.98
N GLN A 54 16.79 -8.33 -3.65
CA GLN A 54 16.63 -9.38 -4.65
C GLN A 54 15.14 -9.46 -5.03
N THR A 55 14.68 -8.52 -5.86
CA THR A 55 13.73 -8.89 -6.90
C THR A 55 14.54 -9.76 -7.87
N GLY A 56 14.07 -10.93 -8.32
CA GLY A 56 14.84 -11.89 -9.14
C GLY A 56 15.58 -11.35 -10.38
N PHE A 57 15.92 -10.09 -10.35
CA PHE A 57 16.71 -9.30 -11.27
C PHE A 57 17.95 -8.86 -10.50
N GLN A 58 19.08 -9.51 -10.73
CA GLN A 58 20.38 -9.01 -10.29
C GLN A 58 20.74 -7.83 -11.20
N PRO A 59 20.71 -6.58 -10.72
CA PRO A 59 21.40 -5.51 -11.45
C PRO A 59 22.90 -5.77 -11.32
N GLU A 60 23.60 -5.88 -12.43
CA GLU A 60 25.05 -5.78 -12.50
C GLU A 60 25.51 -4.60 -11.61
N PRO A 61 26.57 -4.78 -10.80
CA PRO A 61 27.08 -3.70 -9.95
C PRO A 61 27.64 -2.59 -10.83
N ARG A 62 26.82 -1.59 -11.14
CA ARG A 62 27.34 -0.34 -11.71
C ARG A 62 28.00 0.46 -10.59
N HIS A 63 29.27 0.20 -10.39
CA HIS A 63 30.13 1.01 -9.55
C HIS A 63 30.29 2.40 -10.16
N SER A 64 29.58 3.39 -9.60
CA SER A 64 30.12 4.74 -9.52
C SER A 64 30.53 4.97 -8.07
N ALA A 65 31.79 4.74 -7.80
CA ALA A 65 32.38 4.78 -6.45
C ALA A 65 32.50 6.19 -5.83
N ASN A 66 31.87 7.23 -6.37
CA ASN A 66 32.18 8.63 -6.02
C ASN A 66 30.95 9.53 -5.72
N ALA A 67 29.73 9.02 -5.67
CA ALA A 67 28.63 9.81 -5.13
C ALA A 67 28.50 9.50 -3.64
N ALA A 68 28.74 10.49 -2.77
CA ALA A 68 28.40 10.41 -1.35
C ALA A 68 26.90 10.15 -1.25
N GLU A 69 26.48 8.87 -1.09
CA GLU A 69 25.07 8.51 -1.00
C GLU A 69 24.44 9.22 0.19
N LEU A 70 23.44 10.05 -0.08
CA LEU A 70 22.62 10.63 0.95
C LEU A 70 22.02 9.50 1.80
N ARG A 71 22.07 9.67 3.11
CA ARG A 71 21.57 8.67 4.07
C ARG A 71 20.05 8.57 3.99
N ALA A 72 19.50 7.44 4.38
CA ALA A 72 18.07 7.15 4.29
C ALA A 72 17.19 8.25 4.90
N GLY A 73 17.57 8.81 6.05
CA GLY A 73 16.82 9.88 6.70
C GLY A 73 16.78 11.17 5.88
N TRP A 74 17.91 11.59 5.30
CA TRP A 74 17.98 12.77 4.45
C TRP A 74 17.22 12.58 3.14
N ARG A 75 17.29 11.40 2.55
CA ARG A 75 16.53 11.03 1.35
C ARG A 75 15.03 11.07 1.62
N ALA A 76 14.58 10.50 2.75
CA ALA A 76 13.19 10.58 3.18
C ALA A 76 12.75 12.02 3.45
N GLY A 77 13.60 12.83 4.12
CA GLY A 77 13.33 14.26 4.35
C GLY A 77 13.20 15.05 3.05
N LEU A 78 14.08 14.81 2.07
CA LEU A 78 14.04 15.46 0.75
C LEU A 78 12.76 15.06 -0.03
N TYR A 79 12.38 13.79 0.00
CA TYR A 79 11.11 13.34 -0.58
C TYR A 79 9.90 14.06 0.03
N VAL A 80 9.86 14.15 1.38
CA VAL A 80 8.77 14.87 2.07
C VAL A 80 8.75 16.35 1.69
N ALA A 81 9.92 16.98 1.58
CA ALA A 81 10.02 18.37 1.13
C ALA A 81 9.47 18.57 -0.29
N PHE A 82 9.82 17.67 -1.22
CA PHE A 82 9.26 17.68 -2.57
C PHE A 82 7.75 17.41 -2.57
N PHE A 83 7.29 16.47 -1.75
CA PHE A 83 5.86 16.19 -1.63
C PHE A 83 5.09 17.44 -1.17
N VAL A 84 5.55 18.12 -0.13
CA VAL A 84 4.90 19.35 0.36
C VAL A 84 4.93 20.45 -0.70
N LEU A 85 6.04 20.60 -1.41
CA LEU A 85 6.18 21.58 -2.50
C LEU A 85 5.18 21.29 -3.62
N PHE A 86 5.18 20.08 -4.17
CA PHE A 86 4.28 19.70 -5.27
C PHE A 86 2.81 19.69 -4.84
N PHE A 87 2.52 19.25 -3.63
CA PHE A 87 1.16 19.33 -3.07
C PHE A 87 0.68 20.78 -3.02
N SER A 88 1.51 21.72 -2.55
CA SER A 88 1.16 23.13 -2.49
C SER A 88 0.90 23.72 -3.89
N ILE A 89 1.77 23.38 -4.86
CA ILE A 89 1.64 23.84 -6.26
C ILE A 89 0.36 23.25 -6.90
N PHE A 90 0.18 21.95 -6.84
CA PHE A 90 -0.94 21.26 -7.50
C PHE A 90 -2.28 21.59 -6.82
N ASN A 91 -2.30 21.74 -5.50
CA ASN A 91 -3.52 22.15 -4.79
C ASN A 91 -3.91 23.58 -5.18
N THR A 92 -2.97 24.52 -5.22
CA THR A 92 -3.21 25.89 -5.65
C THR A 92 -3.72 25.95 -7.09
N LEU A 93 -3.07 25.21 -8.00
CA LEU A 93 -3.52 25.09 -9.39
C LEU A 93 -4.90 24.45 -9.48
N GLY A 94 -5.16 23.36 -8.75
CA GLY A 94 -6.45 22.69 -8.73
C GLY A 94 -7.60 23.59 -8.26
N VAL A 95 -7.38 24.37 -7.20
CA VAL A 95 -8.34 25.37 -6.71
C VAL A 95 -8.55 26.48 -7.74
N PHE A 96 -7.49 26.97 -8.36
CA PHE A 96 -7.57 28.00 -9.41
C PHE A 96 -8.39 27.50 -10.61
N LEU A 97 -8.10 26.29 -11.13
CA LEU A 97 -8.83 25.69 -12.24
C LEU A 97 -10.30 25.45 -11.90
N GLN A 98 -10.59 24.98 -10.69
CA GLN A 98 -11.97 24.79 -10.22
C GLN A 98 -12.73 26.11 -10.21
N ARG A 99 -12.14 27.19 -9.70
CA ARG A 99 -12.76 28.52 -9.69
C ARG A 99 -12.95 29.09 -11.09
N ARG A 100 -11.96 28.90 -11.99
CA ARG A 100 -11.96 29.51 -13.33
C ARG A 100 -12.93 28.81 -14.30
N PHE A 101 -13.08 27.50 -14.19
CA PHE A 101 -13.79 26.70 -15.19
C PHE A 101 -15.07 26.06 -14.67
N SER A 102 -15.41 26.17 -13.39
CA SER A 102 -16.56 25.52 -12.75
C SER A 102 -16.69 24.02 -13.11
N VAL A 103 -15.59 23.39 -13.53
CA VAL A 103 -15.56 22.07 -14.18
C VAL A 103 -15.92 20.94 -13.23
N LEU A 104 -15.72 21.14 -11.91
CA LEU A 104 -15.93 20.10 -10.88
C LEU A 104 -17.07 20.49 -9.93
N GLY A 105 -18.18 20.95 -10.52
CA GLY A 105 -19.53 20.96 -9.92
C GLY A 105 -19.71 21.61 -8.56
N GLY A 106 -20.56 22.63 -8.55
CA GLY A 106 -21.29 23.11 -7.38
C GLY A 106 -20.48 23.95 -6.41
N GLY A 107 -20.97 25.15 -6.14
CA GLY A 107 -20.45 26.01 -5.10
C GLY A 107 -20.32 25.24 -3.79
N ILE A 108 -19.12 25.27 -3.21
CA ILE A 108 -18.85 24.71 -1.90
C ILE A 108 -19.60 25.60 -0.90
N ALA A 109 -20.78 25.16 -0.46
CA ALA A 109 -21.28 25.63 0.81
C ALA A 109 -20.23 25.21 1.85
N ALA A 110 -19.74 26.16 2.63
CA ALA A 110 -18.68 25.92 3.60
C ALA A 110 -19.06 24.69 4.46
N GLY A 111 -18.24 23.62 4.40
CA GLY A 111 -18.41 22.40 5.19
C GLY A 111 -19.03 21.19 4.46
N GLN A 112 -19.34 21.26 3.16
CA GLN A 112 -19.80 20.08 2.41
C GLN A 112 -18.73 19.62 1.41
N PHE A 113 -18.23 18.39 1.60
CA PHE A 113 -17.37 17.73 0.63
C PHE A 113 -18.23 17.20 -0.52
N THR A 114 -18.01 17.69 -1.73
CA THR A 114 -18.58 17.09 -2.93
C THR A 114 -17.68 15.96 -3.44
N ALA A 115 -18.25 14.97 -4.13
CA ALA A 115 -17.43 13.91 -4.76
C ALA A 115 -16.30 14.50 -5.61
N GLY A 116 -16.56 15.57 -6.37
CA GLY A 116 -15.54 16.25 -7.17
C GLY A 116 -14.40 16.87 -6.34
N SER A 117 -14.70 17.44 -5.15
CA SER A 117 -13.63 17.99 -4.28
C SER A 117 -12.79 16.89 -3.65
N LEU A 118 -13.39 15.76 -3.28
CA LEU A 118 -12.69 14.59 -2.77
C LEU A 118 -11.75 14.01 -3.86
N PHE A 119 -12.27 13.74 -5.06
CA PHE A 119 -11.45 13.28 -6.18
C PHE A 119 -10.28 14.22 -6.48
N ARG A 120 -10.54 15.52 -6.52
CA ARG A 120 -9.46 16.50 -6.75
C ARG A 120 -8.39 16.39 -5.69
N GLN A 121 -8.78 16.30 -4.42
CA GLN A 121 -7.83 16.20 -3.31
C GLN A 121 -6.96 14.95 -3.44
N GLU A 122 -7.57 13.79 -3.68
CA GLU A 122 -6.85 12.52 -3.83
C GLU A 122 -5.93 12.52 -5.06
N VAL A 123 -6.39 13.02 -6.20
CA VAL A 123 -5.55 13.14 -7.41
C VAL A 123 -4.36 14.07 -7.17
N VAL A 124 -4.55 15.18 -6.46
CA VAL A 124 -3.46 16.10 -6.11
C VAL A 124 -2.45 15.41 -5.19
N MET A 125 -2.92 14.68 -4.18
CA MET A 125 -2.04 13.93 -3.26
C MET A 125 -1.28 12.83 -4.02
N ALA A 126 -1.97 12.01 -4.82
CA ALA A 126 -1.36 10.97 -5.64
C ALA A 126 -0.29 11.53 -6.59
N ALA A 127 -0.64 12.58 -7.32
CA ALA A 127 0.28 13.23 -8.26
C ALA A 127 1.51 13.77 -7.52
N SER A 128 1.32 14.38 -6.35
CA SER A 128 2.43 14.91 -5.54
C SER A 128 3.36 13.82 -5.06
N ALA A 129 2.81 12.71 -4.57
CA ALA A 129 3.59 11.56 -4.10
C ALA A 129 4.38 10.91 -5.26
N VAL A 130 3.73 10.70 -6.40
CA VAL A 130 4.34 10.08 -7.57
C VAL A 130 5.41 10.97 -8.19
N VAL A 131 5.14 12.28 -8.39
CA VAL A 131 6.12 13.22 -8.96
C VAL A 131 7.35 13.35 -8.06
N SER A 132 7.16 13.40 -6.75
CA SER A 132 8.27 13.42 -5.80
C SER A 132 9.11 12.14 -5.87
N ALA A 133 8.47 10.97 -5.97
CA ALA A 133 9.18 9.70 -6.11
C ALA A 133 9.89 9.57 -7.47
N LEU A 134 9.31 10.08 -8.55
CA LEU A 134 9.96 10.14 -9.87
C LEU A 134 11.21 11.03 -9.83
N LEU A 135 11.11 12.19 -9.16
CA LEU A 135 12.28 13.06 -9.00
C LEU A 135 13.37 12.36 -8.17
N MET A 136 13.00 11.70 -7.07
CA MET A 136 13.95 10.90 -6.29
C MET A 136 14.52 9.73 -7.08
N SER A 137 13.71 9.07 -7.92
CA SER A 137 14.13 7.99 -8.83
C SER A 137 15.25 8.47 -9.78
N VAL A 138 15.11 9.68 -10.34
CA VAL A 138 16.14 10.30 -11.17
C VAL A 138 17.39 10.64 -10.36
N LEU A 139 17.23 11.27 -9.19
CA LEU A 139 18.36 11.67 -8.33
C LEU A 139 19.15 10.46 -7.81
N GLU A 140 18.47 9.36 -7.51
CA GLU A 140 19.07 8.13 -7.00
C GLU A 140 19.47 7.14 -8.09
N GLN A 141 19.16 7.44 -9.36
CA GLN A 141 19.35 6.52 -10.51
C GLN A 141 18.72 5.13 -10.27
N ARG A 142 17.57 5.11 -9.62
CA ARG A 142 16.84 3.91 -9.23
C ARG A 142 15.50 3.86 -9.96
N PRO A 143 15.13 2.73 -10.60
CA PRO A 143 13.84 2.61 -11.28
C PRO A 143 12.65 2.85 -10.35
N PHE A 144 11.65 3.61 -10.79
CA PHE A 144 10.43 3.89 -10.01
C PHE A 144 9.72 2.60 -9.52
N GLY A 145 9.68 1.57 -10.34
CA GLY A 145 9.07 0.28 -9.98
C GLY A 145 9.67 -0.40 -8.75
N ASP A 146 10.91 -0.06 -8.39
CA ASP A 146 11.62 -0.59 -7.21
C ASP A 146 11.05 -0.07 -5.87
N TYR A 147 10.16 0.92 -5.93
CA TYR A 147 9.41 1.39 -4.76
C TYR A 147 8.11 0.60 -4.54
N GLY A 148 8.08 -0.66 -4.99
CA GLY A 148 7.00 -1.61 -4.74
C GLY A 148 5.80 -1.49 -5.67
N MET A 149 5.81 -0.59 -6.65
CA MET A 149 4.69 -0.37 -7.58
C MET A 149 5.13 -0.53 -9.04
N PRO A 150 5.51 -1.76 -9.48
CA PRO A 150 5.90 -2.00 -10.86
C PRO A 150 4.73 -1.74 -11.82
N PRO A 151 4.87 -0.84 -12.81
CA PRO A 151 3.76 -0.46 -13.70
C PRO A 151 3.21 -1.62 -14.53
N ARG A 152 4.06 -2.61 -14.86
CA ARG A 152 3.66 -3.79 -15.64
C ARG A 152 2.70 -4.73 -14.89
N GLU A 153 2.63 -4.61 -13.56
CA GLU A 153 1.74 -5.40 -12.70
C GLU A 153 0.51 -4.61 -12.24
N ALA A 154 0.34 -3.38 -12.76
CA ALA A 154 -0.79 -2.53 -12.43
C ALA A 154 -2.12 -3.26 -12.72
N PHE A 155 -3.00 -3.28 -11.69
CA PHE A 155 -4.29 -3.99 -11.75
C PHE A 155 -4.19 -5.47 -12.13
N GLY A 156 -3.00 -6.06 -11.98
CA GLY A 156 -2.76 -7.48 -12.22
C GLY A 156 -3.28 -8.39 -11.11
N ARG A 157 -2.83 -9.64 -11.12
CA ARG A 157 -3.27 -10.67 -10.17
C ARG A 157 -3.17 -10.24 -8.70
N ARG A 158 -2.13 -9.49 -8.32
CA ARG A 158 -1.92 -9.04 -6.93
C ARG A 158 -2.99 -8.06 -6.49
N PHE A 159 -3.37 -7.12 -7.33
CA PHE A 159 -4.45 -6.19 -7.04
C PHE A 159 -5.77 -6.94 -6.73
N TRP A 160 -6.18 -7.85 -7.60
CA TRP A 160 -7.42 -8.58 -7.42
C TRP A 160 -7.38 -9.56 -6.24
N GLN A 161 -6.24 -10.16 -5.96
CA GLN A 161 -6.06 -10.94 -4.72
C GLN A 161 -6.25 -10.04 -3.49
N GLY A 162 -5.63 -8.86 -3.48
CA GLY A 162 -5.84 -7.87 -2.42
C GLY A 162 -7.29 -7.46 -2.29
N ALA A 163 -7.96 -7.15 -3.40
CA ALA A 163 -9.38 -6.76 -3.41
C ALA A 163 -10.29 -7.83 -2.78
N VAL A 164 -10.04 -9.10 -3.06
CA VAL A 164 -10.79 -10.19 -2.41
C VAL A 164 -10.54 -10.22 -0.90
N TRP A 165 -9.30 -10.00 -0.45
CA TRP A 165 -8.98 -9.94 0.97
C TRP A 165 -9.63 -8.75 1.68
N GLY A 166 -9.58 -7.55 1.07
CA GLY A 166 -10.21 -6.35 1.63
C GLY A 166 -11.71 -6.49 1.73
N MET A 167 -12.37 -6.97 0.66
CA MET A 167 -13.81 -7.23 0.68
C MET A 167 -14.19 -8.30 1.71
N ALA A 168 -13.42 -9.37 1.84
CA ALA A 168 -13.66 -10.40 2.85
C ALA A 168 -13.50 -9.84 4.28
N GLN A 169 -12.51 -8.99 4.50
CA GLN A 169 -12.24 -8.36 5.80
C GLN A 169 -13.40 -7.46 6.23
N ILE A 170 -13.85 -6.53 5.38
CA ILE A 170 -14.97 -5.63 5.74
C ILE A 170 -16.27 -6.41 5.87
N THR A 171 -16.50 -7.40 5.01
CA THR A 171 -17.68 -8.27 5.12
C THR A 171 -17.70 -9.01 6.46
N ALA A 172 -16.57 -9.59 6.87
CA ALA A 172 -16.47 -10.27 8.16
C ALA A 172 -16.73 -9.33 9.34
N LEU A 173 -16.22 -8.10 9.27
CA LEU A 173 -16.41 -7.08 10.30
C LEU A 173 -17.89 -6.66 10.40
N VAL A 174 -18.52 -6.32 9.28
CA VAL A 174 -19.93 -5.92 9.26
C VAL A 174 -20.84 -7.06 9.72
N LEU A 175 -20.56 -8.31 9.30
CA LEU A 175 -21.30 -9.48 9.76
C LEU A 175 -21.15 -9.72 11.27
N ALA A 176 -19.93 -9.55 11.80
CA ALA A 176 -19.70 -9.67 13.25
C ALA A 176 -20.50 -8.62 14.04
N ILE A 177 -20.52 -7.37 13.55
CA ILE A 177 -21.34 -6.29 14.15
C ILE A 177 -22.84 -6.62 14.03
N ALA A 178 -23.28 -7.13 12.88
CA ALA A 178 -24.70 -7.50 12.65
C ALA A 178 -25.17 -8.64 13.56
N VAL A 179 -24.35 -9.69 13.74
CA VAL A 179 -24.66 -10.81 14.65
C VAL A 179 -24.85 -10.34 16.10
N LEU A 180 -24.13 -9.29 16.51
CA LEU A 180 -24.27 -8.67 17.82
C LEU A 180 -25.37 -7.58 17.87
N GLY A 181 -26.18 -7.44 16.81
CA GLY A 181 -27.27 -6.48 16.74
C GLY A 181 -26.87 -5.04 16.48
N GLY A 182 -25.59 -4.80 16.11
CA GLY A 182 -25.06 -3.45 15.87
C GLY A 182 -25.23 -2.94 14.45
N TYR A 183 -25.64 -3.80 13.50
CA TYR A 183 -25.86 -3.42 12.10
C TYR A 183 -27.13 -4.06 11.56
N SER A 184 -27.94 -3.26 10.86
CA SER A 184 -29.16 -3.71 10.18
C SER A 184 -29.04 -3.58 8.68
N PHE A 185 -29.19 -4.71 7.99
CA PHE A 185 -29.28 -4.75 6.54
C PHE A 185 -30.65 -4.21 6.10
N GLY A 186 -30.65 -3.20 5.25
CA GLY A 186 -31.86 -2.71 4.57
C GLY A 186 -31.89 -3.20 3.11
N GLY A 187 -32.95 -2.79 2.41
CA GLY A 187 -33.05 -3.02 0.96
C GLY A 187 -32.08 -2.14 0.16
N LEU A 188 -32.17 -2.23 -1.17
CA LEU A 188 -31.38 -1.35 -2.06
C LEU A 188 -31.77 0.12 -1.84
N ALA A 189 -30.77 0.99 -1.73
CA ALA A 189 -30.97 2.43 -1.58
C ALA A 189 -31.27 3.10 -2.92
N ASN A 190 -30.73 2.57 -4.00
CA ASN A 190 -30.87 3.05 -5.36
C ASN A 190 -31.17 1.90 -6.33
N HIS A 191 -31.62 2.24 -7.55
CA HIS A 191 -32.00 1.26 -8.56
C HIS A 191 -31.44 1.64 -9.95
N GLY A 192 -31.34 0.67 -10.82
CA GLY A 192 -30.98 0.87 -12.24
C GLY A 192 -29.63 1.56 -12.45
N SER A 193 -29.59 2.50 -13.36
CA SER A 193 -28.36 3.19 -13.78
C SER A 193 -27.71 4.05 -12.68
N VAL A 194 -28.52 4.53 -11.71
CA VAL A 194 -28.03 5.33 -10.59
C VAL A 194 -27.05 4.51 -9.73
N LEU A 195 -27.45 3.27 -9.39
CA LEU A 195 -26.63 2.34 -8.64
C LEU A 195 -25.30 2.04 -9.37
N VAL A 196 -25.38 1.73 -10.66
CA VAL A 196 -24.18 1.43 -11.47
C VAL A 196 -23.25 2.65 -11.54
N ARG A 197 -23.81 3.84 -11.75
CA ARG A 197 -23.03 5.09 -11.80
C ARG A 197 -22.25 5.34 -10.51
N TYR A 198 -22.92 5.23 -9.36
CA TYR A 198 -22.25 5.43 -8.06
C TYR A 198 -21.27 4.32 -7.73
N GLY A 199 -21.54 3.07 -8.15
CA GLY A 199 -20.60 1.97 -8.00
C GLY A 199 -19.28 2.23 -8.73
N PHE A 200 -19.33 2.68 -9.98
CA PHE A 200 -18.11 3.06 -10.72
C PHE A 200 -17.44 4.32 -10.15
N LEU A 201 -18.23 5.31 -9.74
CA LEU A 201 -17.70 6.54 -9.15
C LEU A 201 -16.88 6.23 -7.89
N TRP A 202 -17.48 5.55 -6.91
CA TRP A 202 -16.81 5.25 -5.65
C TRP A 202 -15.76 4.17 -5.79
N GLY A 203 -15.96 3.17 -6.66
CA GLY A 203 -14.92 2.20 -6.98
C GLY A 203 -13.66 2.85 -7.53
N GLY A 204 -13.80 3.79 -8.48
CA GLY A 204 -12.68 4.58 -8.99
C GLY A 204 -12.04 5.48 -7.92
N PHE A 205 -12.85 6.09 -7.07
CA PHE A 205 -12.39 6.94 -5.97
C PHE A 205 -11.51 6.15 -5.00
N PHE A 206 -12.00 5.04 -4.45
CA PHE A 206 -11.26 4.25 -3.47
C PHE A 206 -10.02 3.55 -4.06
N VAL A 207 -10.01 3.28 -5.36
CA VAL A 207 -8.76 2.87 -6.03
C VAL A 207 -7.71 3.99 -5.99
N ILE A 208 -8.12 5.25 -6.21
CA ILE A 208 -7.19 6.39 -6.12
C ILE A 208 -6.73 6.59 -4.67
N VAL A 209 -7.63 6.50 -3.68
CA VAL A 209 -7.29 6.55 -2.24
C VAL A 209 -6.24 5.48 -1.91
N GLY A 210 -6.51 4.22 -2.25
CA GLY A 210 -5.57 3.13 -2.00
C GLY A 210 -4.20 3.33 -2.68
N ILE A 211 -4.18 3.84 -3.93
CA ILE A 211 -2.91 4.20 -4.60
C ILE A 211 -2.19 5.30 -3.83
N THR A 212 -2.91 6.37 -3.47
CA THR A 212 -2.35 7.55 -2.80
C THR A 212 -1.72 7.16 -1.47
N GLU A 213 -2.50 6.54 -0.60
CA GLU A 213 -2.08 6.28 0.77
C GLU A 213 -1.06 5.16 0.86
N GLU A 214 -1.23 4.07 0.09
CA GLU A 214 -0.27 2.98 0.11
C GLU A 214 1.07 3.40 -0.52
N PHE A 215 1.05 4.18 -1.59
CA PHE A 215 2.30 4.65 -2.17
C PHE A 215 2.99 5.71 -1.32
N LEU A 216 2.25 6.61 -0.68
CA LEU A 216 2.80 7.64 0.20
C LEU A 216 3.52 7.01 1.40
N PHE A 217 2.90 6.05 2.08
CA PHE A 217 3.43 5.46 3.31
C PHE A 217 4.28 4.19 3.06
N ARG A 218 3.92 3.34 2.10
CA ARG A 218 4.57 2.03 1.85
C ARG A 218 5.36 1.98 0.55
N GLY A 219 5.31 3.05 -0.26
CA GLY A 219 6.16 3.25 -1.44
C GLY A 219 7.54 3.79 -1.07
N TYR A 220 7.91 4.92 -1.66
CA TYR A 220 9.24 5.49 -1.52
C TYR A 220 9.76 5.56 -0.08
N LEU A 221 8.92 6.04 0.87
CA LEU A 221 9.32 6.20 2.26
C LEU A 221 9.68 4.89 2.94
N GLN A 222 8.84 3.84 2.79
CA GLN A 222 9.10 2.53 3.38
C GLN A 222 10.40 1.92 2.87
N PHE A 223 10.62 1.95 1.55
CA PHE A 223 11.82 1.40 0.93
C PHE A 223 13.08 2.18 1.34
N THR A 224 12.98 3.49 1.43
CA THR A 224 14.09 4.35 1.83
C THR A 224 14.44 4.20 3.30
N LEU A 225 13.46 4.29 4.21
CA LEU A 225 13.72 4.15 5.64
C LEU A 225 14.15 2.72 6.00
N ALA A 226 13.58 1.69 5.35
CA ALA A 226 13.99 0.31 5.56
C ALA A 226 15.46 0.08 5.22
N SER A 227 16.02 0.82 4.25
CA SER A 227 17.45 0.74 3.92
C SER A 227 18.36 1.26 5.05
N GLY A 228 17.85 2.13 5.92
CA GLY A 228 18.62 2.71 7.04
C GLY A 228 18.36 2.05 8.39
N MET A 229 17.14 1.58 8.65
CA MET A 229 16.72 1.11 9.98
C MET A 229 16.11 -0.29 9.98
N GLY A 230 16.01 -0.94 8.83
CA GLY A 230 15.36 -2.24 8.66
C GLY A 230 13.85 -2.12 8.39
N PHE A 231 13.27 -3.22 7.91
CA PHE A 231 11.89 -3.22 7.43
C PHE A 231 10.87 -2.89 8.52
N TRP A 232 10.89 -3.61 9.65
CA TRP A 232 9.86 -3.47 10.69
C TRP A 232 9.93 -2.15 11.46
N PRO A 233 11.11 -1.63 11.86
CA PRO A 233 11.19 -0.28 12.42
C PRO A 233 10.63 0.80 11.48
N ALA A 234 10.97 0.74 10.18
CA ALA A 234 10.41 1.65 9.19
C ALA A 234 8.88 1.50 9.07
N ALA A 235 8.39 0.26 9.00
CA ALA A 235 6.95 -0.04 8.97
C ALA A 235 6.22 0.52 10.19
N THR A 236 6.81 0.37 11.38
CA THR A 236 6.22 0.90 12.63
C THR A 236 6.14 2.42 12.62
N VAL A 237 7.24 3.11 12.26
CA VAL A 237 7.27 4.58 12.20
C VAL A 237 6.25 5.12 11.19
N LEU A 238 6.20 4.52 9.99
CA LEU A 238 5.28 4.97 8.94
C LEU A 238 3.83 4.63 9.25
N SER A 239 3.55 3.48 9.89
CA SER A 239 2.19 3.15 10.31
C SER A 239 1.72 4.01 11.49
N LEU A 240 2.62 4.41 12.41
CA LEU A 240 2.30 5.42 13.43
C LEU A 240 1.98 6.77 12.79
N GLY A 241 2.76 7.20 11.79
CA GLY A 241 2.47 8.39 11.01
C GLY A 241 1.12 8.30 10.30
N PHE A 242 0.81 7.14 9.72
CA PHE A 242 -0.47 6.87 9.07
C PHE A 242 -1.65 7.00 10.03
N GLY A 243 -1.58 6.38 11.22
CA GLY A 243 -2.59 6.56 12.26
C GLY A 243 -2.68 8.02 12.76
N ALA A 244 -1.54 8.71 12.88
CA ALA A 244 -1.51 10.08 13.37
C ALA A 244 -2.19 11.08 12.41
N VAL A 245 -2.02 10.95 11.09
CA VAL A 245 -2.67 11.84 10.13
C VAL A 245 -4.19 11.65 10.14
N HIS A 246 -4.69 10.44 10.44
CA HIS A 246 -6.12 10.17 10.55
C HIS A 246 -6.77 10.88 11.75
N LEU A 247 -6.01 11.25 12.78
CA LEU A 247 -6.53 12.07 13.88
C LEU A 247 -7.09 13.43 13.43
N SER A 248 -6.77 13.87 12.21
CA SER A 248 -7.37 15.08 11.62
C SER A 248 -8.76 14.85 11.04
N ASN A 249 -9.22 13.61 10.89
CA ASN A 249 -10.54 13.28 10.37
C ASN A 249 -11.63 13.65 11.39
N LEU A 250 -12.79 14.08 10.89
CA LEU A 250 -13.91 14.48 11.72
C LEU A 250 -14.44 13.31 12.56
N GLY A 251 -14.39 13.45 13.88
CA GLY A 251 -14.89 12.44 14.81
C GLY A 251 -13.89 11.33 15.12
N GLU A 252 -12.71 11.37 14.53
CA GLU A 252 -11.63 10.43 14.81
C GLU A 252 -11.13 10.58 16.26
N GLY A 253 -10.60 9.48 16.80
CA GLY A 253 -10.08 9.45 18.15
C GLY A 253 -8.96 8.41 18.29
N PRO A 254 -8.36 8.29 19.48
CA PRO A 254 -7.22 7.41 19.69
C PRO A 254 -7.47 5.94 19.31
N VAL A 255 -8.71 5.46 19.46
CA VAL A 255 -9.06 4.06 19.13
C VAL A 255 -9.05 3.83 17.62
N GLY A 256 -9.64 4.75 16.83
CA GLY A 256 -9.60 4.65 15.39
C GLY A 256 -8.18 4.85 14.84
N ALA A 257 -7.45 5.86 15.33
CA ALA A 257 -6.04 6.03 14.96
C ALA A 257 -5.17 4.80 15.27
N LEU A 258 -5.47 4.08 16.37
CA LEU A 258 -4.82 2.81 16.68
C LEU A 258 -5.23 1.71 15.69
N SER A 259 -6.50 1.66 15.28
CA SER A 259 -6.96 0.73 14.25
C SER A 259 -6.25 0.99 12.92
N VAL A 260 -6.14 2.26 12.52
CA VAL A 260 -5.41 2.69 11.31
C VAL A 260 -3.92 2.34 11.40
N PHE A 261 -3.29 2.48 12.56
CA PHE A 261 -1.93 1.99 12.79
C PHE A 261 -1.82 0.47 12.57
N VAL A 262 -2.74 -0.31 13.14
CA VAL A 262 -2.72 -1.78 13.04
C VAL A 262 -2.95 -2.24 11.61
N ILE A 263 -3.93 -1.66 10.89
CA ILE A 263 -4.13 -1.99 9.47
C ILE A 263 -2.93 -1.57 8.62
N GLY A 264 -2.28 -0.45 8.98
CA GLY A 264 -1.03 -0.02 8.39
C GLY A 264 0.09 -1.05 8.50
N MET A 265 0.21 -1.69 9.66
CA MET A 265 1.14 -2.80 9.86
C MET A 265 0.76 -4.04 9.04
N LEU A 266 -0.55 -4.30 8.85
CA LEU A 266 -1.03 -5.37 7.96
C LEU A 266 -0.63 -5.10 6.51
N PHE A 267 -0.80 -3.89 6.00
CA PHE A 267 -0.35 -3.52 4.65
C PHE A 267 1.17 -3.65 4.49
N CYS A 268 1.95 -3.32 5.52
CA CYS A 268 3.39 -3.62 5.53
C CYS A 268 3.68 -5.13 5.49
N LEU A 269 2.91 -5.96 6.20
CA LEU A 269 3.02 -7.41 6.11
C LEU A 269 2.72 -7.91 4.70
N THR A 270 1.64 -7.40 4.06
CA THR A 270 1.31 -7.78 2.67
C THR A 270 2.45 -7.43 1.72
N LEU A 271 3.03 -6.24 1.84
CA LEU A 271 4.21 -5.84 1.07
C LEU A 271 5.40 -6.78 1.32
N ARG A 272 5.68 -7.11 2.59
CA ARG A 272 6.79 -8.00 2.94
C ARG A 272 6.63 -9.40 2.34
N ARG A 273 5.40 -9.91 2.28
CA ARG A 273 5.09 -11.25 1.78
C ARG A 273 4.97 -11.32 0.26
N THR A 274 4.45 -10.26 -0.36
CA THR A 274 4.18 -10.26 -1.81
C THR A 274 5.24 -9.51 -2.62
N GLY A 275 5.99 -8.60 -2.00
CA GLY A 275 6.94 -7.69 -2.65
C GLY A 275 6.27 -6.65 -3.55
N ASN A 276 4.96 -6.45 -3.41
CA ASN A 276 4.17 -5.71 -4.38
C ASN A 276 3.05 -4.91 -3.70
N LEU A 277 3.05 -3.60 -3.89
CA LEU A 277 2.04 -2.70 -3.33
C LEU A 277 0.66 -2.86 -3.96
N TRP A 278 0.56 -3.40 -5.19
CA TRP A 278 -0.74 -3.62 -5.82
C TRP A 278 -1.64 -4.53 -5.00
N PHE A 279 -1.06 -5.42 -4.16
CA PHE A 279 -1.85 -6.20 -3.23
C PHE A 279 -2.48 -5.33 -2.14
N ALA A 280 -1.67 -4.50 -1.46
CA ALA A 280 -2.16 -3.58 -0.42
C ALA A 280 -3.17 -2.58 -0.99
N ILE A 281 -2.88 -2.01 -2.17
CA ILE A 281 -3.78 -1.08 -2.89
C ILE A 281 -5.14 -1.74 -3.17
N GLY A 282 -5.15 -2.97 -3.68
CA GLY A 282 -6.40 -3.68 -3.94
C GLY A 282 -7.16 -4.01 -2.66
N MET A 283 -6.45 -4.37 -1.58
CA MET A 283 -7.05 -4.68 -0.28
C MET A 283 -7.68 -3.45 0.36
N HIS A 284 -6.97 -2.33 0.37
CA HIS A 284 -7.42 -1.04 0.87
C HIS A 284 -8.65 -0.55 0.08
N ALA A 285 -8.51 -0.41 -1.23
CA ALA A 285 -9.60 0.08 -2.09
C ALA A 285 -10.90 -0.73 -1.98
N ALA A 286 -10.80 -2.06 -1.86
CA ALA A 286 -11.96 -2.91 -1.74
C ALA A 286 -12.57 -2.91 -0.34
N PHE A 287 -11.76 -2.70 0.70
CA PHE A 287 -12.25 -2.50 2.07
C PHE A 287 -13.10 -1.24 2.14
N ASP A 288 -12.56 -0.08 1.75
CA ASP A 288 -13.25 1.21 1.79
C ASP A 288 -14.48 1.24 0.87
N PHE A 289 -14.37 0.68 -0.34
CA PHE A 289 -15.51 0.53 -1.24
C PHE A 289 -16.63 -0.31 -0.62
N GLY A 290 -16.27 -1.41 0.04
CA GLY A 290 -17.20 -2.25 0.77
C GLY A 290 -17.87 -1.49 1.91
N GLU A 291 -17.07 -0.81 2.72
CA GLU A 291 -17.53 -0.04 3.88
C GLU A 291 -18.47 1.09 3.48
N SER A 292 -17.99 1.98 2.62
CA SER A 292 -18.72 3.18 2.23
C SER A 292 -19.88 2.92 1.27
N TYR A 293 -19.61 2.21 0.15
CA TYR A 293 -20.60 2.08 -0.91
C TYR A 293 -21.53 0.88 -0.71
N ILE A 294 -21.00 -0.30 -0.40
CA ILE A 294 -21.81 -1.53 -0.30
C ILE A 294 -22.59 -1.54 0.99
N TYR A 295 -21.90 -1.46 2.13
CA TYR A 295 -22.50 -1.58 3.46
C TYR A 295 -23.04 -0.26 4.00
N ALA A 296 -22.82 0.86 3.31
CA ALA A 296 -23.42 2.16 3.61
C ALA A 296 -23.16 2.65 5.05
N VAL A 297 -21.93 2.43 5.54
CA VAL A 297 -21.49 2.91 6.84
C VAL A 297 -20.39 3.97 6.66
N PRO A 298 -20.13 4.80 7.68
CA PRO A 298 -19.02 5.74 7.63
C PRO A 298 -17.69 4.99 7.45
N ASP A 299 -16.75 5.63 6.78
CA ASP A 299 -15.39 5.21 6.53
C ASP A 299 -14.47 6.37 6.92
N SER A 300 -13.68 6.21 7.98
CA SER A 300 -12.91 7.30 8.59
C SER A 300 -13.71 8.59 8.79
N GLY A 301 -15.00 8.44 9.13
CA GLY A 301 -15.94 9.54 9.30
C GLY A 301 -16.55 10.09 7.99
N LEU A 302 -16.13 9.59 6.81
CA LEU A 302 -16.72 9.97 5.53
C LEU A 302 -18.02 9.18 5.27
N VAL A 303 -19.08 9.87 4.93
CA VAL A 303 -20.34 9.26 4.46
C VAL A 303 -20.56 9.64 3.00
N VAL A 304 -20.56 8.63 2.13
CA VAL A 304 -20.75 8.82 0.69
C VAL A 304 -22.22 8.86 0.30
N GLN A 305 -22.54 9.48 -0.84
CA GLN A 305 -23.88 9.50 -1.42
C GLN A 305 -24.05 8.36 -2.42
N GLY A 306 -25.31 7.95 -2.63
CA GLY A 306 -25.64 6.97 -3.66
C GLY A 306 -25.27 5.53 -3.32
N GLN A 307 -25.19 5.21 -2.05
CA GLN A 307 -24.86 3.90 -1.49
C GLN A 307 -25.74 2.78 -2.06
N LEU A 308 -25.22 1.55 -2.02
CA LEU A 308 -25.93 0.35 -2.50
C LEU A 308 -27.08 -0.03 -1.57
N LEU A 309 -26.82 -0.14 -0.28
CA LEU A 309 -27.77 -0.59 0.72
C LEU A 309 -28.33 0.59 1.54
N LYS A 310 -29.55 0.43 2.05
CA LYS A 310 -30.08 1.20 3.17
C LYS A 310 -29.67 0.48 4.43
N ALA A 311 -28.69 1.00 5.13
CA ALA A 311 -28.17 0.37 6.33
C ALA A 311 -28.24 1.32 7.52
N SER A 312 -28.16 0.77 8.71
CA SER A 312 -28.08 1.57 9.94
C SER A 312 -27.22 0.85 10.98
N LEU A 313 -26.42 1.65 11.68
CA LEU A 313 -25.63 1.22 12.83
C LEU A 313 -26.41 1.49 14.11
N HIS A 314 -26.38 0.56 15.04
CA HIS A 314 -27.09 0.63 16.32
C HIS A 314 -26.19 0.19 17.47
N GLY A 315 -26.38 0.82 18.64
CA GLY A 315 -25.68 0.40 19.84
C GLY A 315 -24.44 1.21 20.16
N PRO A 316 -23.64 0.75 21.11
CA PRO A 316 -22.52 1.51 21.64
C PRO A 316 -21.35 1.62 20.67
N ARG A 317 -20.56 2.69 20.84
CA ARG A 317 -19.42 2.99 19.97
C ARG A 317 -18.39 1.86 19.92
N TRP A 318 -18.15 1.13 21.00
CA TRP A 318 -17.21 0.01 21.01
C TRP A 318 -17.62 -1.13 20.04
N LEU A 319 -18.93 -1.26 19.76
CA LEU A 319 -19.48 -2.26 18.83
C LEU A 319 -19.46 -1.77 17.39
N THR A 320 -19.88 -0.54 17.16
CA THR A 320 -20.17 0.01 15.82
C THR A 320 -19.08 0.94 15.27
N GLY A 321 -18.14 1.39 16.10
CA GLY A 321 -17.18 2.46 15.80
C GLY A 321 -17.79 3.86 15.85
N GLY A 322 -19.13 3.98 15.91
CA GLY A 322 -19.85 5.26 16.00
C GLY A 322 -19.76 6.07 14.69
N SER A 323 -19.38 7.35 14.82
CA SER A 323 -19.29 8.27 13.66
C SER A 323 -18.10 7.99 12.73
N ILE A 324 -17.10 7.26 13.20
CA ILE A 324 -15.93 6.91 12.38
C ILE A 324 -16.27 5.80 11.41
N GLY A 325 -16.98 4.78 11.89
CA GLY A 325 -17.34 3.58 11.15
C GLY A 325 -16.86 2.30 11.83
N PRO A 326 -17.20 1.14 11.26
CA PRO A 326 -16.84 -0.18 11.78
C PRO A 326 -15.36 -0.36 12.14
N GLU A 327 -14.45 0.30 11.42
CA GLU A 327 -13.02 0.29 11.67
C GLU A 327 -12.63 0.85 13.07
N GLY A 328 -13.44 1.76 13.63
CA GLY A 328 -13.29 2.28 14.99
C GLY A 328 -13.87 1.37 16.09
N SER A 329 -14.38 0.18 15.77
CA SER A 329 -14.95 -0.76 16.71
C SER A 329 -13.90 -1.67 17.36
N ALA A 330 -14.23 -2.22 18.54
CA ALA A 330 -13.40 -3.26 19.15
C ALA A 330 -13.32 -4.53 18.29
N LEU A 331 -14.35 -4.82 17.50
CA LEU A 331 -14.38 -5.97 16.60
C LEU A 331 -13.40 -5.82 15.44
N ALA A 332 -13.07 -4.61 15.02
CA ALA A 332 -12.05 -4.37 14.01
C ALA A 332 -10.70 -4.98 14.42
N PHE A 333 -10.29 -4.84 15.69
CA PHE A 333 -9.05 -5.42 16.19
C PHE A 333 -9.09 -6.96 16.19
N VAL A 334 -10.24 -7.56 16.49
CA VAL A 334 -10.41 -9.03 16.45
C VAL A 334 -10.30 -9.52 14.99
N VAL A 335 -11.01 -8.88 14.07
CA VAL A 335 -10.96 -9.22 12.64
C VAL A 335 -9.54 -9.02 12.10
N LEU A 336 -8.89 -7.90 12.42
CA LEU A 336 -7.50 -7.64 12.02
C LEU A 336 -6.55 -8.72 12.53
N ALA A 337 -6.66 -9.12 13.80
CA ALA A 337 -5.83 -10.19 14.36
C ALA A 337 -6.01 -11.52 13.61
N VAL A 338 -7.26 -11.87 13.27
CA VAL A 338 -7.55 -13.06 12.45
C VAL A 338 -6.95 -12.93 11.05
N VAL A 339 -7.14 -11.78 10.40
CA VAL A 339 -6.60 -11.51 9.06
C VAL A 339 -5.07 -11.58 9.06
N PHE A 340 -4.40 -11.01 10.06
CA PHE A 340 -2.93 -11.13 10.21
C PHE A 340 -2.48 -12.59 10.23
N VAL A 341 -3.10 -13.41 11.09
CA VAL A 341 -2.72 -14.81 11.25
C VAL A 341 -3.00 -15.63 9.98
N VAL A 342 -4.19 -15.44 9.39
CA VAL A 342 -4.57 -16.17 8.18
C VAL A 342 -3.72 -15.75 6.99
N PHE A 343 -3.46 -14.45 6.85
CA PHE A 343 -2.60 -13.91 5.79
C PHE A 343 -1.16 -14.41 5.92
N ASP A 344 -0.58 -14.35 7.12
CA ASP A 344 0.80 -14.80 7.34
C ASP A 344 0.98 -16.28 7.00
N ARG A 345 -0.03 -17.12 7.28
CA ARG A 345 -0.04 -18.55 6.92
C ARG A 345 -0.28 -18.79 5.43
N ALA A 346 -1.18 -18.00 4.81
CA ALA A 346 -1.49 -18.14 3.39
C ALA A 346 -0.33 -17.69 2.49
N TYR A 347 0.49 -16.75 2.96
CA TYR A 347 1.64 -16.20 2.23
C TYR A 347 2.96 -16.43 2.99
N PRO A 348 3.44 -17.67 3.15
CA PRO A 348 4.61 -17.97 4.00
C PRO A 348 5.93 -17.47 3.41
N ARG A 349 6.01 -17.23 2.10
CA ARG A 349 7.22 -16.74 1.43
C ARG A 349 7.43 -15.26 1.74
N ARG A 350 8.69 -14.86 1.95
CA ARG A 350 9.09 -13.47 2.10
C ARG A 350 9.65 -12.99 0.77
N ALA A 351 8.97 -12.07 0.13
CA ALA A 351 9.47 -11.43 -1.10
C ALA A 351 10.40 -10.26 -0.79
N TYR A 352 10.25 -9.65 0.40
CA TYR A 352 11.15 -8.62 0.91
C TYR A 352 12.26 -9.29 1.74
N GLY A 353 13.52 -8.96 1.48
CA GLY A 353 14.69 -9.61 2.03
C GLY A 353 14.76 -9.80 3.55
N PRO A 354 15.76 -10.50 4.08
CA PRO A 354 15.90 -10.76 5.51
C PRO A 354 16.01 -9.44 6.28
N GLY A 355 15.15 -9.23 7.22
CA GLY A 355 15.23 -8.17 8.21
C GLY A 355 15.85 -8.71 9.47
#